data_05e90bee4f4deee45594e02c1a7c96de
#
_entry.id   05e90bee4f4deee45594e02c1a7c96de
#
_cell.length_a   1.000
_cell.length_b   1.000
_cell.length_c   1.000
_cell.angle_alpha   90.00
_cell.angle_beta   90.00
_cell.angle_gamma   90.00
#
_symmetry.space_group_name_H-M   'P 1'
#
loop_
_entity.id
_entity.type
_entity.pdbx_description
1 polymer ?
#
loop_
_entity_poly.entity_id
_entity_poly.type
_entity_poly.pdbx_seq_one_letter_code
_entity_poly.pdbx_strand_id
1 'polypeptide(L)'
;MINEWNVNSRVHKKLPRTNNPVEGLFNAINNSIGKVNPTLWKLIRAFQSEESGARLKMNQVARGDTVKQSKVYKDVNERLQNMVQDYEHDGKKDRMKFLFFASMVLKNMEVIEVENMEPQDE
;
A
#
# COMPACT_ATOMS: atom_id res chain seq x y z
N MET A 1 13.33 5.19 -20.46
CA MET A 1 13.54 3.98 -19.64
C MET A 1 13.91 4.26 -18.17
N ILE A 2 14.80 5.19 -17.85
CA ILE A 2 15.15 5.50 -16.44
C ILE A 2 13.95 6.04 -15.64
N ASN A 3 12.98 6.67 -16.28
CA ASN A 3 11.82 7.27 -15.61
C ASN A 3 10.71 6.28 -15.24
N GLU A 4 10.70 5.07 -15.79
CA GLU A 4 9.60 4.12 -15.57
C GLU A 4 9.68 3.41 -14.22
N TRP A 5 10.87 3.14 -13.72
CA TRP A 5 11.11 2.50 -12.43
C TRP A 5 11.59 3.45 -11.32
N ASN A 6 11.87 4.71 -11.67
CA ASN A 6 12.19 5.74 -10.68
C ASN A 6 10.91 6.32 -10.09
N VAL A 7 10.59 5.89 -8.86
CA VAL A 7 9.37 6.28 -8.15
C VAL A 7 9.49 7.58 -7.34
N ASN A 8 10.60 8.32 -7.44
CA ASN A 8 10.84 9.53 -6.69
C ASN A 8 9.70 10.56 -6.87
N SER A 9 9.33 10.87 -8.12
CA SER A 9 8.24 11.79 -8.42
C SER A 9 6.87 11.35 -7.86
N ARG A 10 6.66 10.03 -7.72
CA ARG A 10 5.45 9.48 -7.12
C ARG A 10 5.40 9.70 -5.61
N VAL A 11 6.54 9.63 -4.94
CA VAL A 11 6.65 9.92 -3.50
C VAL A 11 6.25 11.37 -3.22
N HIS A 12 6.77 12.32 -4.00
CA HIS A 12 6.41 13.74 -3.85
C HIS A 12 4.92 14.00 -4.10
N LYS A 13 4.33 13.33 -5.08
CA LYS A 13 2.90 13.43 -5.40
C LYS A 13 2.00 12.59 -4.49
N LYS A 14 2.55 11.91 -3.48
CA LYS A 14 1.82 10.98 -2.60
C LYS A 14 1.07 9.87 -3.35
N LEU A 15 1.60 9.45 -4.50
CA LEU A 15 1.04 8.38 -5.30
C LEU A 15 1.58 7.01 -4.84
N PRO A 16 0.85 5.91 -5.12
CA PRO A 16 1.32 4.56 -4.81
C PRO A 16 2.69 4.28 -5.43
N ARG A 17 3.59 3.72 -4.63
CA ARG A 17 4.98 3.40 -5.03
C ARG A 17 5.13 1.95 -5.49
N THR A 18 4.19 1.10 -5.11
CA THR A 18 4.19 -0.35 -5.33
C THR A 18 2.87 -0.78 -5.95
N ASN A 19 2.79 -2.04 -6.39
CA ASN A 19 1.57 -2.69 -6.85
C ASN A 19 0.73 -3.31 -5.71
N ASN A 20 1.12 -3.11 -4.45
CA ASN A 20 0.40 -3.67 -3.30
C ASN A 20 -1.12 -3.41 -3.32
N PRO A 21 -1.63 -2.23 -3.76
CA PRO A 21 -3.08 -2.03 -3.88
C PRO A 21 -3.74 -2.98 -4.88
N VAL A 22 -3.05 -3.34 -5.96
CA VAL A 22 -3.54 -4.28 -6.97
C VAL A 22 -3.51 -5.72 -6.43
N GLU A 23 -2.44 -6.09 -5.73
CA GLU A 23 -2.35 -7.39 -5.05
C GLU A 23 -3.43 -7.54 -3.97
N GLY A 24 -3.69 -6.49 -3.19
CA GLY A 24 -4.77 -6.45 -2.22
C GLY A 24 -6.15 -6.67 -2.87
N LEU A 25 -6.41 -6.08 -4.04
CA LEU A 25 -7.63 -6.32 -4.80
C LEU A 25 -7.76 -7.78 -5.24
N PHE A 26 -6.70 -8.38 -5.79
CA PHE A 26 -6.73 -9.79 -6.18
C PHE A 26 -6.92 -10.72 -4.99
N ASN A 27 -6.32 -10.42 -3.84
CA ASN A 27 -6.54 -11.19 -2.63
C ASN A 27 -8.00 -11.08 -2.14
N ALA A 28 -8.61 -9.90 -2.18
CA ALA A 28 -10.02 -9.71 -1.86
C ALA A 28 -10.94 -10.52 -2.77
N ILE A 29 -10.67 -10.51 -4.08
CA ILE A 29 -11.43 -11.30 -5.07
C ILE A 29 -11.26 -12.79 -4.79
N ASN A 30 -10.05 -13.28 -4.56
CA ASN A 30 -9.78 -14.69 -4.26
C ASN A 30 -10.49 -15.14 -2.98
N ASN A 31 -10.48 -14.31 -1.92
CA ASN A 31 -11.18 -14.60 -0.68
C ASN A 31 -12.70 -14.65 -0.86
N SER A 32 -13.26 -13.75 -1.67
CA SER A 32 -14.70 -13.73 -2.00
C SER A 32 -15.13 -14.98 -2.76
N ILE A 33 -14.26 -15.52 -3.60
CA ILE A 33 -14.52 -16.73 -4.38
C ILE A 33 -14.47 -17.98 -3.50
N GLY A 34 -13.53 -18.07 -2.55
CA GLY A 34 -13.39 -19.15 -1.58
C GLY A 34 -13.11 -20.55 -2.17
N LYS A 35 -12.76 -20.66 -3.45
CA LYS A 35 -12.46 -21.91 -4.16
C LYS A 35 -11.36 -21.72 -5.20
N VAL A 36 -10.53 -22.75 -5.39
CA VAL A 36 -9.44 -22.73 -6.35
C VAL A 36 -9.93 -22.66 -7.81
N ASN A 37 -11.04 -23.31 -8.12
CA ASN A 37 -11.65 -23.30 -9.47
C ASN A 37 -13.10 -22.84 -9.38
N PRO A 38 -13.37 -21.52 -9.45
CA PRO A 38 -14.71 -21.01 -9.41
C PRO A 38 -15.43 -21.24 -10.75
N THR A 39 -16.76 -21.38 -10.69
CA THR A 39 -17.58 -21.30 -11.89
C THR A 39 -17.54 -19.89 -12.46
N LEU A 40 -17.75 -19.76 -13.78
CA LEU A 40 -17.78 -18.45 -14.45
C LEU A 40 -18.73 -17.47 -13.76
N TRP A 41 -19.91 -17.93 -13.36
CA TRP A 41 -20.91 -17.10 -12.69
C TRP A 41 -20.45 -16.61 -11.30
N LYS A 42 -19.72 -17.45 -10.57
CA LYS A 42 -19.14 -17.07 -9.29
C LYS A 42 -18.07 -15.99 -9.45
N LEU A 43 -17.23 -16.13 -10.46
CA LEU A 43 -16.21 -15.16 -10.80
C LEU A 43 -16.84 -13.81 -11.18
N ILE A 44 -17.85 -13.81 -12.05
CA ILE A 44 -18.56 -12.58 -12.46
C ILE A 44 -19.18 -11.88 -11.26
N ARG A 45 -19.82 -12.62 -10.35
CA ARG A 45 -20.42 -12.05 -9.15
C ARG A 45 -19.37 -11.46 -8.20
N ALA A 46 -18.20 -12.10 -8.07
CA ALA A 46 -17.11 -11.58 -7.28
C ALA A 46 -16.62 -10.23 -7.84
N PHE A 47 -16.41 -10.13 -9.15
CA PHE A 47 -16.03 -8.85 -9.78
C PHE A 47 -17.09 -7.76 -9.61
N GLN A 48 -18.36 -8.10 -9.79
CA GLN A 48 -19.45 -7.14 -9.58
C GLN A 48 -19.52 -6.63 -8.14
N SER A 49 -19.29 -7.51 -7.17
CA SER A 49 -19.24 -7.15 -5.74
C SER A 49 -18.09 -6.19 -5.45
N GLU A 50 -16.89 -6.49 -5.95
CA GLU A 50 -15.71 -5.62 -5.77
C GLU A 50 -15.88 -4.27 -6.48
N GLU A 51 -16.44 -4.25 -7.67
CA GLU A 51 -16.76 -3.01 -8.38
C GLU A 51 -17.75 -2.15 -7.59
N SER A 52 -18.81 -2.76 -7.08
CA SER A 52 -19.81 -2.05 -6.26
C SER A 52 -19.20 -1.46 -4.99
N GLY A 53 -18.33 -2.21 -4.30
CA GLY A 53 -17.58 -1.74 -3.14
C GLY A 53 -16.63 -0.60 -3.47
N ALA A 54 -15.90 -0.69 -4.58
CA ALA A 54 -15.02 0.37 -5.04
C ALA A 54 -15.79 1.65 -5.39
N ARG A 55 -16.92 1.51 -6.09
CA ARG A 55 -17.81 2.62 -6.46
C ARG A 55 -18.38 3.33 -5.22
N LEU A 56 -18.77 2.55 -4.21
CA LEU A 56 -19.23 3.10 -2.92
C LEU A 56 -18.12 3.93 -2.24
N LYS A 57 -16.90 3.40 -2.17
CA LYS A 57 -15.74 4.12 -1.59
C LYS A 57 -15.44 5.41 -2.37
N MET A 58 -15.49 5.38 -3.69
CA MET A 58 -15.28 6.58 -4.51
C MET A 58 -16.35 7.66 -4.21
N ASN A 59 -17.60 7.26 -4.07
CA ASN A 59 -18.69 8.17 -3.71
C ASN A 59 -18.51 8.76 -2.30
N GLN A 60 -18.04 7.96 -1.34
CA GLN A 60 -17.73 8.44 0.02
C GLN A 60 -16.61 9.49 0.00
N VAL A 61 -15.53 9.22 -0.73
CA VAL A 61 -14.42 10.18 -0.89
C VAL A 61 -14.90 11.46 -1.59
N ALA A 62 -15.75 11.36 -2.61
CA ALA A 62 -16.32 12.52 -3.29
C ALA A 62 -17.21 13.38 -2.37
N ARG A 63 -17.80 12.79 -1.32
CA ARG A 63 -18.54 13.50 -0.27
C ARG A 63 -17.67 14.09 0.84
N GLY A 64 -16.36 13.90 0.77
CA GLY A 64 -15.40 14.39 1.76
C GLY A 64 -15.05 13.38 2.86
N ASP A 65 -15.52 12.14 2.77
CA ASP A 65 -15.12 11.09 3.71
C ASP A 65 -13.65 10.69 3.47
N THR A 66 -12.93 10.42 4.55
CA THR A 66 -11.56 9.92 4.48
C THR A 66 -11.55 8.40 4.42
N VAL A 67 -10.81 7.84 3.46
CA VAL A 67 -10.57 6.39 3.44
C VAL A 67 -9.71 6.02 4.64
N LYS A 68 -10.19 5.09 5.46
CA LYS A 68 -9.42 4.57 6.60
C LYS A 68 -8.21 3.82 6.06
N GLN A 69 -7.03 4.33 6.36
CA GLN A 69 -5.76 3.67 6.12
C GLN A 69 -5.23 3.15 7.46
N SER A 70 -4.57 2.00 7.47
CA SER A 70 -3.89 1.52 8.66
C SER A 70 -2.89 2.57 9.16
N LYS A 71 -2.91 2.84 10.47
CA LYS A 71 -2.01 3.81 11.11
C LYS A 71 -0.55 3.51 10.82
N VAL A 72 -0.18 2.23 10.87
CA VAL A 72 1.18 1.75 10.59
C VAL A 72 1.65 2.16 9.19
N TYR A 73 0.84 1.87 8.17
CA TYR A 73 1.19 2.24 6.79
C TYR A 73 1.24 3.75 6.59
N LYS A 74 0.39 4.49 7.27
CA LYS A 74 0.41 5.96 7.24
C LYS A 74 1.72 6.49 7.81
N ASP A 75 2.11 6.05 9.00
CA ASP A 75 3.34 6.46 9.67
C ASP A 75 4.59 6.11 8.84
N VAL A 76 4.63 4.93 8.25
CA VAL A 76 5.74 4.51 7.37
C VAL A 76 5.80 5.37 6.11
N ASN A 77 4.67 5.64 5.49
CA ASN A 77 4.62 6.50 4.30
C ASN A 77 5.11 7.92 4.60
N GLU A 78 4.72 8.48 5.74
CA GLU A 78 5.18 9.81 6.19
C GLU A 78 6.69 9.81 6.45
N ARG A 79 7.22 8.79 7.14
CA ARG A 79 8.67 8.67 7.38
C ARG A 79 9.46 8.56 6.08
N LEU A 80 9.01 7.72 5.16
CA LEU A 80 9.67 7.58 3.85
C LEU A 80 9.60 8.87 3.02
N GLN A 81 8.48 9.58 3.08
CA GLN A 81 8.34 10.86 2.39
C GLN A 81 9.30 11.90 2.96
N ASN A 82 9.38 12.03 4.28
CA ASN A 82 10.31 12.95 4.94
C ASN A 82 11.76 12.61 4.58
N MET A 83 12.14 11.33 4.60
CA MET A 83 13.48 10.91 4.21
C MET A 83 13.84 11.28 2.77
N VAL A 84 12.89 11.16 1.84
CA VAL A 84 13.13 11.54 0.43
C VAL A 84 13.30 13.06 0.31
N GLN A 85 12.51 13.83 1.03
CA GLN A 85 12.60 15.30 1.04
C GLN A 85 13.92 15.76 1.66
N ASP A 86 14.30 15.19 2.81
CA ASP A 86 15.56 15.52 3.50
C ASP A 86 16.78 15.18 2.61
N TYR A 87 16.74 14.05 1.92
CA TYR A 87 17.81 13.65 1.01
C TYR A 87 18.02 14.65 -0.14
N GLU A 88 16.97 15.27 -0.62
CA GLU A 88 17.05 16.29 -1.67
C GLU A 88 17.50 17.66 -1.16
N HIS A 89 17.09 18.00 0.07
CA HIS A 89 17.42 19.27 0.70
C HIS A 89 18.85 19.33 1.24
N ASP A 90 19.38 18.20 1.70
CA ASP A 90 20.73 18.11 2.24
C ASP A 90 21.72 18.09 1.08
N GLY A 91 22.40 19.21 0.80
CA GLY A 91 23.34 19.36 -0.31
C GLY A 91 24.53 18.38 -0.30
N LYS A 92 24.63 17.54 0.73
CA LYS A 92 25.50 16.37 0.83
C LYS A 92 24.66 15.11 0.67
N LYS A 93 24.43 14.69 -0.57
CA LYS A 93 23.73 13.45 -0.90
C LYS A 93 24.52 12.23 -0.44
N ASP A 94 24.42 11.87 0.82
CA ASP A 94 24.99 10.63 1.35
C ASP A 94 24.07 9.45 1.06
N ARG A 95 24.33 8.78 -0.07
CA ARG A 95 23.54 7.63 -0.54
C ARG A 95 23.53 6.48 0.45
N MET A 96 24.66 6.24 1.11
CA MET A 96 24.78 5.13 2.07
C MET A 96 23.95 5.39 3.32
N LYS A 97 23.96 6.62 3.82
CA LYS A 97 23.12 7.04 4.95
C LYS A 97 21.64 6.92 4.63
N PHE A 98 21.23 7.35 3.45
CA PHE A 98 19.85 7.21 2.98
C PHE A 98 19.41 5.75 2.91
N LEU A 99 20.21 4.86 2.30
CA LEU A 99 19.93 3.44 2.20
C LEU A 99 19.86 2.77 3.58
N PHE A 100 20.74 3.14 4.48
CA PHE A 100 20.73 2.63 5.85
C PHE A 100 19.42 2.99 6.59
N PHE A 101 19.01 4.25 6.57
CA PHE A 101 17.75 4.67 7.19
C PHE A 101 16.53 4.05 6.51
N ALA A 102 16.51 3.95 5.19
CA ALA A 102 15.43 3.29 4.46
C ALA A 102 15.29 1.82 4.86
N SER A 103 16.41 1.10 5.01
CA SER A 103 16.39 -0.29 5.45
C SER A 103 15.82 -0.46 6.87
N MET A 104 16.13 0.46 7.78
CA MET A 104 15.59 0.43 9.13
C MET A 104 14.06 0.68 9.17
N VAL A 105 13.57 1.61 8.35
CA VAL A 105 12.13 1.88 8.26
C VAL A 105 11.38 0.66 7.72
N LEU A 106 11.91 0.00 6.69
CA LEU A 106 11.32 -1.20 6.09
C LEU A 106 11.37 -2.40 7.04
N LYS A 107 12.48 -2.60 7.75
CA LYS A 107 12.61 -3.69 8.73
C LYS A 107 11.59 -3.56 9.87
N ASN A 108 11.31 -2.35 10.34
CA ASN A 108 10.29 -2.13 11.35
C ASN A 108 8.87 -2.45 10.84
N MET A 109 8.62 -2.39 9.54
CA MET A 109 7.35 -2.85 8.94
C MET A 109 7.17 -4.36 9.06
N GLU A 110 8.21 -5.14 8.73
CA GLU A 110 8.15 -6.61 8.80
C GLU A 110 7.84 -7.09 10.23
N VAL A 111 8.44 -6.46 11.24
CA VAL A 111 8.19 -6.81 12.64
C VAL A 111 6.72 -6.55 13.03
N ILE A 112 6.16 -5.43 12.60
CA ILE A 112 4.77 -5.07 12.93
C ILE A 112 3.77 -5.96 12.18
N GLU A 113 4.07 -6.39 10.96
CA GLU A 113 3.22 -7.33 10.23
C GLU A 113 3.20 -8.71 10.89
N VAL A 114 4.33 -9.18 11.40
CA VAL A 114 4.43 -10.46 12.13
C VAL A 114 3.64 -10.39 13.45
N GLU A 115 3.76 -9.32 14.22
CA GLU A 115 3.01 -9.15 15.48
C GLU A 115 1.49 -9.09 15.27
N ASN A 116 1.03 -8.58 14.11
CA ASN A 116 -0.40 -8.53 13.79
C ASN A 116 -0.93 -9.85 13.20
N MET A 117 -0.07 -10.82 12.86
CA MET A 117 -0.43 -12.14 12.34
C MET A 117 -0.52 -13.21 13.41
N GLU A 118 0.01 -12.97 14.63
CA GLU A 118 -0.18 -13.91 15.72
C GLU A 118 -1.65 -13.89 16.17
N PRO A 119 -2.36 -15.04 16.14
CA PRO A 119 -3.70 -15.14 16.68
C PRO A 119 -3.62 -14.84 18.18
N GLN A 120 -4.45 -13.92 18.65
CA GLN A 120 -4.65 -13.72 20.08
C GLN A 120 -5.43 -14.97 20.56
N ASP A 121 -4.68 -16.00 20.96
CA ASP A 121 -5.25 -17.14 21.67
C ASP A 121 -5.76 -16.65 23.04
N GLU A 122 -7.08 -16.48 23.11
CA GLU A 122 -7.82 -16.57 24.37
C GLU A 122 -8.38 -17.98 24.55
#